data_76c4f38d3ef595f44c072196dee1508d
#
_entry.id   76c4f38d3ef595f44c072196dee1508d
#
_cell.length_a   1.000
_cell.length_b   1.000
_cell.length_c   1.000
_cell.angle_alpha   90.00
_cell.angle_beta   90.00
_cell.angle_gamma   90.00
#
_symmetry.space_group_name_H-M   'P 1'
#
loop_
_entity.id
_entity.type
_entity.pdbx_description
1 polymer ?
#
loop_
_entity_poly.entity_id
_entity_poly.type
_entity_poly.pdbx_seq_one_letter_code
_entity_poly.pdbx_strand_id
1 'polypeptide(L)'
;MAKILAVGGGSGGHVTPVVAGFRELQKTGDHELRFWCDKKFGASARGIFAKFDEDIPVDLIIAGKLRRYHGKSISFHLHPSILFPNLRDGFKVMVGFFQSLFKLMKWRPDVIFIKGGYVCLPVGYAARLLRI
;
A
#
# COMPACT_ATOMS: atom_id res chain seq x y z
N MET A 1 -3.71 23.52 -3.66
CA MET A 1 -4.29 22.22 -3.25
C MET A 1 -3.54 21.09 -3.95
N ALA A 2 -2.98 20.17 -3.21
CA ALA A 2 -2.30 19.01 -3.76
C ALA A 2 -3.06 17.71 -3.42
N LYS A 3 -2.96 16.72 -4.30
CA LYS A 3 -3.48 15.37 -4.07
C LYS A 3 -2.36 14.49 -3.55
N ILE A 4 -2.49 14.03 -2.33
CA ILE A 4 -1.44 13.28 -1.65
C ILE A 4 -1.94 11.90 -1.27
N LEU A 5 -1.23 10.88 -1.72
CA LEU A 5 -1.50 9.49 -1.40
C LEU A 5 -0.44 8.96 -0.44
N ALA A 6 -0.85 8.41 0.67
CA ALA A 6 0.00 7.58 1.50
C ALA A 6 -0.33 6.10 1.32
N VAL A 7 0.68 5.26 1.29
CA VAL A 7 0.56 3.81 1.12
C VAL A 7 1.32 3.10 2.22
N GLY A 8 0.65 2.19 2.90
CA GLY A 8 1.27 1.39 3.94
C GLY A 8 0.41 0.20 4.32
N GLY A 9 1.02 -0.81 4.93
CA GLY A 9 0.29 -2.00 5.34
C GLY A 9 1.06 -2.84 6.36
N GLY A 10 0.41 -3.87 6.87
CA GLY A 10 1.01 -4.90 7.71
C GLY A 10 1.01 -4.61 9.21
N SER A 11 1.06 -3.38 9.67
CA SER A 11 1.00 -3.05 11.11
C SER A 11 0.57 -1.61 11.38
N GLY A 12 0.01 -1.37 12.57
CA GLY A 12 -0.39 -0.03 13.04
C GLY A 12 0.77 0.97 13.08
N GLY A 13 2.00 0.49 13.23
CA GLY A 13 3.19 1.33 13.21
C GLY A 13 3.44 2.08 11.89
N HIS A 14 2.79 1.66 10.81
CA HIS A 14 2.89 2.36 9.53
C HIS A 14 1.86 3.49 9.37
N VAL A 15 0.74 3.43 10.08
CA VAL A 15 -0.33 4.43 9.98
C VAL A 15 -0.09 5.64 10.86
N THR A 16 0.36 5.44 12.09
CA THR A 16 0.59 6.55 13.04
C THR A 16 1.49 7.65 12.48
N PRO A 17 2.66 7.35 11.86
CA PRO A 17 3.47 8.39 11.21
C PRO A 17 2.76 9.07 10.04
N VAL A 18 1.90 8.37 9.32
CA VAL A 18 1.12 8.94 8.22
C VAL A 18 0.11 9.94 8.76
N VAL A 19 -0.60 9.61 9.85
CA VAL A 19 -1.53 10.54 10.52
C VAL A 19 -0.82 11.83 10.94
N ALA A 20 0.35 11.70 11.58
CA ALA A 20 1.15 12.86 11.97
C ALA A 20 1.54 13.72 10.76
N GLY A 21 2.02 13.09 9.68
CA GLY A 21 2.37 13.77 8.44
C GLY A 21 1.16 14.47 7.78
N PHE A 22 0.01 13.82 7.76
CA PHE A 22 -1.20 14.39 7.19
C PHE A 22 -1.69 15.61 7.98
N ARG A 23 -1.61 15.57 9.32
CA ARG A 23 -1.93 16.71 10.16
C ARG A 23 -1.02 17.92 9.90
N GLU A 24 0.27 17.67 9.72
CA GLU A 24 1.21 18.77 9.39
C GLU A 24 0.91 19.34 8.00
N LEU A 25 0.59 18.50 7.02
CA LEU A 25 0.21 18.94 5.67
C LEU A 25 -1.08 19.78 5.69
N GLN A 26 -2.08 19.40 6.46
CA GLN A 26 -3.34 20.16 6.58
C GLN A 26 -3.13 21.56 7.15
N LYS A 27 -2.08 21.80 7.94
CA LYS A 27 -1.72 23.15 8.41
C LYS A 27 -1.17 24.04 7.30
N THR A 28 -0.66 23.46 6.22
CA THR A 28 -0.08 24.22 5.09
C THR A 28 -1.10 24.60 4.03
N GLY A 29 -2.30 24.07 4.10
CA GLY A 29 -3.37 24.37 3.17
C GLY A 29 -4.33 23.21 2.98
N ASP A 30 -5.34 23.42 2.15
CA ASP A 30 -6.29 22.36 1.79
C ASP A 30 -5.64 21.38 0.82
N HIS A 31 -5.50 20.15 1.25
CA HIS A 31 -4.99 19.04 0.45
C HIS A 31 -5.99 17.89 0.40
N GLU A 32 -6.09 17.23 -0.75
CA GLU A 32 -6.86 15.99 -0.88
C GLU A 32 -5.98 14.82 -0.48
N LEU A 33 -6.25 14.23 0.70
CA LEU A 33 -5.45 13.17 1.29
C LEU A 33 -6.17 11.82 1.14
N ARG A 34 -5.44 10.78 0.77
CA ARG A 34 -5.94 9.40 0.75
C ARG A 34 -4.92 8.43 1.30
N PHE A 35 -5.41 7.32 1.85
CA PHE A 35 -4.58 6.23 2.34
C PHE A 35 -4.94 4.91 1.67
N TRP A 36 -3.94 4.19 1.17
CA TRP A 36 -4.11 2.86 0.60
C TRP A 36 -3.39 1.82 1.42
N CYS A 37 -4.06 0.71 1.68
CA CYS A 37 -3.50 -0.42 2.40
C CYS A 37 -4.02 -1.76 1.86
N ASP A 38 -3.49 -2.85 2.38
CA ASP A 38 -4.00 -4.18 2.07
C ASP A 38 -5.31 -4.48 2.82
N LYS A 39 -6.07 -5.45 2.31
CA LYS A 39 -7.39 -5.80 2.85
C LYS A 39 -7.35 -6.20 4.33
N LYS A 40 -6.31 -6.89 4.76
CA LYS A 40 -6.18 -7.33 6.16
C LYS A 40 -6.03 -6.17 7.14
N PHE A 41 -5.42 -5.10 6.69
CA PHE A 41 -5.10 -3.94 7.52
C PHE A 41 -6.15 -2.83 7.44
N GLY A 42 -7.08 -2.89 6.48
CA GLY A 42 -8.05 -1.82 6.22
C GLY A 42 -8.89 -1.40 7.42
N ALA A 43 -9.43 -2.35 8.18
CA ALA A 43 -10.23 -2.05 9.38
C ALA A 43 -9.39 -1.36 10.46
N SER A 44 -8.16 -1.84 10.69
CA SER A 44 -7.23 -1.23 11.65
C SER A 44 -6.82 0.18 11.22
N ALA A 45 -6.55 0.40 9.95
CA ALA A 45 -6.22 1.72 9.42
C ALA A 45 -7.36 2.72 9.63
N ARG A 46 -8.59 2.34 9.28
CA ARG A 46 -9.77 3.18 9.51
C ARG A 46 -9.98 3.50 10.98
N GLY A 47 -9.79 2.51 11.87
CA GLY A 47 -9.89 2.69 13.32
C GLY A 47 -8.84 3.67 13.86
N ILE A 48 -7.61 3.63 13.32
CA ILE A 48 -6.56 4.56 13.72
C ILE A 48 -6.88 5.99 13.26
N PHE A 49 -7.28 6.18 12.00
CA PHE A 49 -7.69 7.50 11.53
C PHE A 49 -8.87 8.07 12.33
N ALA A 50 -9.87 7.24 12.63
CA ALA A 50 -11.01 7.64 13.45
C ALA A 50 -10.61 8.07 14.88
N LYS A 51 -9.63 7.39 15.49
CA LYS A 51 -9.07 7.77 16.81
C LYS A 51 -8.47 9.18 16.83
N PHE A 52 -8.00 9.65 15.71
CA PHE A 52 -7.39 10.96 15.58
C PHE A 52 -8.34 12.00 14.96
N ASP A 53 -9.64 11.69 14.89
CA ASP A 53 -10.68 12.52 14.26
C ASP A 53 -10.34 12.93 12.81
N GLU A 54 -9.65 12.05 12.10
CA GLU A 54 -9.27 12.27 10.71
C GLU A 54 -10.21 11.52 9.77
N ASP A 55 -10.93 12.25 8.93
CA ASP A 55 -11.79 11.69 7.88
C ASP A 55 -10.97 11.47 6.59
N ILE A 56 -10.09 10.50 6.63
CA ILE A 56 -9.23 10.15 5.50
C ILE A 56 -9.80 8.93 4.78
N PRO A 57 -10.11 9.03 3.47
CA PRO A 57 -10.53 7.87 2.68
C PRO A 57 -9.48 6.77 2.66
N VAL A 58 -9.86 5.57 3.08
CA VAL A 58 -9.01 4.38 3.08
C VAL A 58 -9.45 3.41 1.99
N ASP A 59 -8.62 3.24 0.98
CA ASP A 59 -8.83 2.29 -0.11
C ASP A 59 -8.03 1.01 0.10
N LEU A 60 -8.59 -0.10 -0.35
CA LEU A 60 -7.96 -1.41 -0.24
C LEU A 60 -7.34 -1.82 -1.58
N ILE A 61 -6.08 -2.25 -1.51
CA ILE A 61 -5.34 -2.80 -2.65
C ILE A 61 -5.05 -4.27 -2.39
N ILE A 62 -5.22 -5.10 -3.40
CA ILE A 62 -4.86 -6.51 -3.34
C ILE A 62 -3.34 -6.61 -3.32
N ALA A 63 -2.81 -7.28 -2.31
CA ALA A 63 -1.38 -7.47 -2.14
C ALA A 63 -1.06 -8.94 -1.82
N GLY A 64 0.05 -9.42 -2.34
CA GLY A 64 0.58 -10.76 -2.07
C GLY A 64 1.84 -10.68 -1.22
N LYS A 65 1.95 -11.58 -0.25
CA LYS A 65 3.12 -11.70 0.61
C LYS A 65 4.18 -12.55 -0.08
N LEU A 66 5.02 -11.95 -0.90
CA LEU A 66 6.17 -12.65 -1.49
C LEU A 66 7.17 -13.03 -0.39
N ARG A 67 7.34 -14.32 -0.19
CA ARG A 67 8.23 -14.87 0.84
C ARG A 67 9.62 -15.07 0.25
N ARG A 68 10.62 -14.43 0.87
CA ARG A 68 12.02 -14.63 0.55
C ARG A 68 12.66 -15.49 1.63
N TYR A 69 13.18 -16.62 1.23
CA TYR A 69 13.95 -17.52 2.11
C TYR A 69 15.43 -17.37 1.76
N HIS A 70 16.09 -16.41 2.40
CA HIS A 70 17.53 -16.21 2.21
C HIS A 70 18.33 -17.44 2.66
N GLY A 71 19.34 -17.83 1.88
CA GLY A 71 20.25 -18.90 2.22
C GLY A 71 19.71 -20.32 1.99
N LYS A 72 18.53 -20.48 1.37
CA LYS A 72 17.99 -21.80 1.02
C LYS A 72 18.32 -22.17 -0.43
N SER A 73 18.49 -23.48 -0.69
CA SER A 73 18.79 -24.01 -2.02
C SER A 73 17.63 -23.80 -3.01
N ILE A 74 17.94 -23.88 -4.31
CA ILE A 74 16.94 -23.80 -5.38
C ILE A 74 15.88 -24.89 -5.24
N SER A 75 16.28 -26.11 -4.86
CA SER A 75 15.37 -27.23 -4.62
C SER A 75 14.34 -26.94 -3.53
N PHE A 76 14.73 -26.19 -2.49
CA PHE A 76 13.79 -25.75 -1.45
C PHE A 76 12.72 -24.81 -1.99
N HIS A 77 13.08 -23.89 -2.89
CA HIS A 77 12.12 -22.95 -3.51
C HIS A 77 11.18 -23.63 -4.51
N LEU A 78 11.58 -24.75 -5.09
CA LEU A 78 10.76 -25.56 -6.00
C LEU A 78 9.81 -26.52 -5.27
N HIS A 79 9.92 -26.64 -3.95
CA HIS A 79 9.02 -27.51 -3.17
C HIS A 79 7.58 -27.00 -3.28
N PRO A 80 6.57 -27.89 -3.56
CA PRO A 80 5.18 -27.48 -3.79
C PRO A 80 4.58 -26.62 -2.68
N SER A 81 4.91 -26.89 -1.41
CA SER A 81 4.45 -26.12 -0.24
C SER A 81 4.94 -24.67 -0.22
N ILE A 82 5.95 -24.34 -1.01
CA ILE A 82 6.52 -22.98 -1.12
C ILE A 82 6.17 -22.38 -2.47
N LEU A 83 6.22 -23.17 -3.52
CA LEU A 83 5.98 -22.73 -4.89
C LEU A 83 4.53 -22.25 -5.07
N PHE A 84 3.53 -23.04 -4.63
CA PHE A 84 2.12 -22.68 -4.79
C PHE A 84 1.72 -21.38 -4.05
N PRO A 85 2.08 -21.18 -2.76
CA PRO A 85 1.81 -19.91 -2.10
C PRO A 85 2.49 -18.72 -2.78
N ASN A 86 3.71 -18.87 -3.28
CA ASN A 86 4.43 -17.81 -3.97
C ASN A 86 3.82 -17.48 -5.33
N LEU A 87 3.38 -18.47 -6.10
CA LEU A 87 2.65 -18.27 -7.36
C LEU A 87 1.32 -17.54 -7.12
N ARG A 88 0.55 -17.97 -6.12
CA ARG A 88 -0.69 -17.30 -5.74
C ARG A 88 -0.43 -15.85 -5.32
N ASP A 89 0.59 -15.61 -4.53
CA ASP A 89 0.92 -14.28 -4.04
C ASP A 89 1.52 -13.41 -5.15
N GLY A 90 2.27 -13.98 -6.07
CA GLY A 90 2.71 -13.31 -7.31
C GLY A 90 1.53 -12.87 -8.18
N PHE A 91 0.53 -13.73 -8.33
CA PHE A 91 -0.71 -13.37 -9.04
C PHE A 91 -1.47 -12.22 -8.34
N LYS A 92 -1.55 -12.25 -7.01
CA LYS A 92 -2.13 -11.14 -6.23
C LYS A 92 -1.38 -9.82 -6.43
N VAL A 93 -0.06 -9.86 -6.51
CA VAL A 93 0.76 -8.66 -6.81
C VAL A 93 0.41 -8.12 -8.20
N MET A 94 0.26 -9.00 -9.21
CA MET A 94 -0.17 -8.59 -10.55
C MET A 94 -1.55 -7.93 -10.54
N VAL A 95 -2.53 -8.55 -9.88
CA VAL A 95 -3.87 -7.97 -9.74
C VAL A 95 -3.82 -6.63 -9.01
N GLY A 96 -3.08 -6.55 -7.92
CA GLY A 96 -2.86 -5.31 -7.18
C GLY A 96 -2.18 -4.21 -8.00
N PHE A 97 -1.25 -4.59 -8.89
CA PHE A 97 -0.62 -3.66 -9.82
C PHE A 97 -1.65 -3.03 -10.78
N PHE A 98 -2.47 -3.84 -11.45
CA PHE A 98 -3.49 -3.32 -12.36
C PHE A 98 -4.56 -2.51 -11.62
N GLN A 99 -5.00 -2.99 -10.45
CA GLN A 99 -5.93 -2.25 -9.59
C GLN A 99 -5.36 -0.87 -9.21
N SER A 100 -4.09 -0.82 -8.82
CA SER A 100 -3.40 0.42 -8.47
C SER A 100 -3.25 1.32 -9.69
N LEU A 101 -2.89 0.75 -10.83
CA LEU A 101 -2.75 1.49 -12.09
C LEU A 101 -4.05 2.22 -12.45
N PHE A 102 -5.19 1.50 -12.45
CA PHE A 102 -6.50 2.11 -12.73
C PHE A 102 -6.87 3.21 -11.73
N LYS A 103 -6.67 2.95 -10.44
CA LYS A 103 -6.97 3.93 -9.38
C LYS A 103 -6.09 5.18 -9.51
N LEU A 104 -4.79 5.01 -9.79
CA LEU A 104 -3.85 6.12 -9.98
C LEU A 104 -4.17 6.91 -11.25
N MET A 105 -4.55 6.26 -12.34
CA MET A 105 -4.98 6.94 -13.56
C MET A 105 -6.24 7.78 -13.34
N LYS A 106 -7.20 7.26 -12.57
CA LYS A 106 -8.47 7.94 -12.29
C LYS A 106 -8.32 9.14 -11.37
N TRP A 107 -7.53 9.02 -10.31
CA TRP A 107 -7.40 10.08 -9.30
C TRP A 107 -6.10 10.88 -9.42
N ARG A 108 -5.07 10.34 -9.99
CA ARG A 108 -3.72 10.87 -10.22
C ARG A 108 -3.21 11.80 -9.10
N PRO A 109 -2.60 11.25 -8.06
CA PRO A 109 -1.99 12.06 -7.00
C PRO A 109 -0.77 12.84 -7.53
N ASP A 110 -0.49 13.97 -6.92
CA ASP A 110 0.71 14.76 -7.19
C ASP A 110 1.93 14.16 -6.48
N VAL A 111 1.70 13.55 -5.30
CA VAL A 111 2.74 12.93 -4.48
C VAL A 111 2.24 11.61 -3.91
N ILE A 112 3.11 10.61 -3.89
CA ILE A 112 2.87 9.33 -3.23
C ILE A 112 3.93 9.11 -2.15
N PHE A 113 3.47 8.98 -0.92
CA PHE A 113 4.30 8.63 0.22
C PHE A 113 4.19 7.14 0.53
N ILE A 114 5.26 6.39 0.36
CA ILE A 114 5.30 4.94 0.60
C ILE A 114 6.02 4.65 1.91
N LYS A 115 5.28 4.18 2.91
CA LYS A 115 5.84 3.87 4.23
C LYS A 115 6.41 2.46 4.33
N GLY A 116 5.79 1.48 3.70
CA GLY A 116 6.22 0.08 3.74
C GLY A 116 5.06 -0.91 3.74
N GLY A 117 5.41 -2.19 3.64
CA GLY A 117 4.47 -3.29 3.54
C GLY A 117 4.34 -3.86 2.12
N TYR A 118 3.71 -5.02 2.00
CA TYR A 118 3.61 -5.73 0.72
C TYR A 118 2.76 -5.00 -0.32
N VAL A 119 1.81 -4.19 0.12
CA VAL A 119 0.96 -3.34 -0.73
C VAL A 119 1.75 -2.28 -1.48
N CYS A 120 2.89 -1.86 -0.94
CA CYS A 120 3.73 -0.82 -1.53
C CYS A 120 4.38 -1.27 -2.84
N LEU A 121 4.56 -2.57 -3.04
CA LEU A 121 5.18 -3.11 -4.25
C LEU A 121 4.31 -2.86 -5.51
N PRO A 122 3.05 -3.33 -5.58
CA PRO A 122 2.21 -3.08 -6.76
C PRO A 122 1.92 -1.59 -6.97
N VAL A 123 1.69 -0.84 -5.90
CA VAL A 123 1.42 0.61 -5.99
C VAL A 123 2.65 1.37 -6.49
N GLY A 124 3.83 1.07 -5.94
CA GLY A 124 5.08 1.73 -6.34
C GLY A 124 5.43 1.50 -7.82
N TYR A 125 5.26 0.27 -8.32
CA TYR A 125 5.48 -0.01 -9.75
C TYR A 125 4.46 0.70 -10.65
N ALA A 126 3.18 0.74 -10.25
CA ALA A 126 2.14 1.45 -10.99
C ALA A 126 2.41 2.96 -11.03
N ALA A 127 2.81 3.55 -9.91
CA ALA A 127 3.19 4.96 -9.81
C ALA A 127 4.39 5.29 -10.72
N ARG A 128 5.44 4.45 -10.67
CA ARG A 128 6.61 4.61 -11.53
C ARG A 128 6.25 4.57 -13.02
N LEU A 129 5.37 3.66 -13.42
CA LEU A 129 4.90 3.57 -14.80
C LEU A 129 4.16 4.84 -15.24
N LEU A 130 3.37 5.43 -14.35
CA LEU A 130 2.62 6.67 -14.60
C LEU A 130 3.47 7.94 -14.41
N ARG A 131 4.72 7.80 -14.00
CA ARG A 131 5.63 8.91 -13.70
C ARG A 131 5.05 9.89 -12.67
N ILE A 132 4.52 9.32 -11.60
CA ILE A 132 4.06 10.05 -10.42
C ILE A 132 5.16 10.05 -9.38
#